data_eac72acec2c6236053503b3b9eb553c7
#
_entry.id   eac72acec2c6236053503b3b9eb553c7
#
_cell.length_a   1.000
_cell.length_b   1.000
_cell.length_c   1.000
_cell.angle_alpha   90.00
_cell.angle_beta   90.00
_cell.angle_gamma   90.00
#
_symmetry.space_group_name_H-M   'P 1'
#
loop_
_entity.id
_entity.type
_entity.pdbx_description
1 polymer ?
#
loop_
_entity_poly.entity_id
_entity_poly.type
_entity_poly.pdbx_seq_one_letter_code
_entity_poly.pdbx_strand_id
1 'polypeptide(L)'
;MTILREIGIIARALDSMANIEFRHVDLAKGQYLYLVRIVENPGIIQEELSDLLKVDRSTVARSVKKLESKGLIERRSAAGNLKNKELFATDTGKKLYPFILAEHTYSEQQALTGFSKEDAQLLEDMLAKVRQNITDDWELVKKGQKRNYGDV
;
A
#
# COMPACT_ATOMS: atom_id res chain seq x y z
N MET A 1 -20.47 4.71 13.41
CA MET A 1 -19.26 5.58 13.36
C MET A 1 -18.02 4.91 13.97
N THR A 2 -18.20 3.87 14.73
CA THR A 2 -17.11 3.16 15.40
C THR A 2 -16.23 2.34 14.45
N ILE A 3 -16.78 1.66 13.46
CA ILE A 3 -16.05 0.76 12.54
C ILE A 3 -14.94 1.49 11.79
N LEU A 4 -15.23 2.59 11.13
CA LEU A 4 -14.23 3.36 10.38
C LEU A 4 -13.18 3.99 11.30
N ARG A 5 -13.57 4.34 12.52
CA ARG A 5 -12.64 4.83 13.55
C ARG A 5 -11.65 3.74 13.97
N GLU A 6 -12.13 2.52 14.21
CA GLU A 6 -11.27 1.38 14.54
C GLU A 6 -10.30 1.04 13.40
N ILE A 7 -10.81 0.98 12.16
CA ILE A 7 -9.96 0.78 10.97
C ILE A 7 -8.85 1.85 10.93
N GLY A 8 -9.20 3.12 11.15
CA GLY A 8 -8.23 4.21 11.12
C GLY A 8 -7.18 4.14 12.22
N ILE A 9 -7.58 3.77 13.45
CA ILE A 9 -6.66 3.60 14.59
C ILE A 9 -5.68 2.46 14.31
N ILE A 10 -6.20 1.31 13.88
CA ILE A 10 -5.40 0.13 13.55
C ILE A 10 -4.39 0.45 12.44
N ALA A 11 -4.86 1.05 11.35
CA ALA A 11 -4.01 1.40 10.21
C ALA A 11 -2.88 2.35 10.62
N ARG A 12 -3.18 3.38 11.42
CA ARG A 12 -2.16 4.32 11.90
C ARG A 12 -1.17 3.68 12.87
N ALA A 13 -1.63 2.79 13.75
CA ALA A 13 -0.76 2.08 14.68
C ALA A 13 0.23 1.18 13.92
N LEU A 14 -0.26 0.38 12.98
CA LEU A 14 0.57 -0.49 12.15
C LEU A 14 1.57 0.32 11.31
N ASP A 15 1.12 1.40 10.70
CA ASP A 15 1.98 2.26 9.90
C ASP A 15 3.06 2.95 10.75
N SER A 16 2.70 3.42 11.94
CA SER A 16 3.65 4.04 12.87
C SER A 16 4.72 3.06 13.34
N MET A 17 4.32 1.84 13.69
CA MET A 17 5.28 0.79 14.08
C MET A 17 6.22 0.44 12.94
N ALA A 18 5.70 0.20 11.75
CA ALA A 18 6.49 -0.11 10.56
C ALA A 18 7.47 1.02 10.23
N ASN A 19 7.04 2.27 10.31
CA ASN A 19 7.89 3.43 10.05
C ASN A 19 9.05 3.57 11.05
N ILE A 20 8.83 3.17 12.30
CA ILE A 20 9.89 3.13 13.32
C ILE A 20 10.86 1.98 13.04
N GLU A 21 10.33 0.77 12.83
CA GLU A 21 11.13 -0.45 12.66
C GLU A 21 11.92 -0.46 11.35
N PHE A 22 11.37 0.09 10.26
CA PHE A 22 12.03 0.12 8.95
C PHE A 22 12.98 1.32 8.77
N ARG A 23 13.16 2.12 9.79
CA ARG A 23 14.04 3.29 9.72
C ARG A 23 15.49 2.91 9.44
N HIS A 24 15.97 1.80 10.02
CA HIS A 24 17.35 1.33 9.85
C HIS A 24 17.65 0.74 8.47
N VAL A 25 16.64 0.39 7.69
CA VAL A 25 16.76 -0.04 6.29
C VAL A 25 16.34 1.06 5.31
N ASP A 26 16.14 2.28 5.82
CA ASP A 26 15.78 3.47 5.03
C ASP A 26 14.46 3.32 4.25
N LEU A 27 13.49 2.65 4.84
CA LEU A 27 12.15 2.45 4.28
C LEU A 27 11.04 3.09 5.12
N ALA A 28 11.38 4.02 6.00
CA ALA A 28 10.41 4.77 6.80
C ALA A 28 9.54 5.69 5.92
N LYS A 29 8.52 6.30 6.53
CA LYS A 29 7.57 7.21 5.86
C LYS A 29 6.77 6.51 4.74
N GLY A 30 6.38 5.26 5.00
CA GLY A 30 5.51 4.49 4.11
C GLY A 30 6.18 3.90 2.88
N GLN A 31 7.49 4.07 2.66
CA GLN A 31 8.17 3.56 1.47
C GLN A 31 8.13 2.05 1.34
N TYR A 32 8.09 1.33 2.47
CA TYR A 32 7.94 -0.13 2.48
C TYR A 32 6.68 -0.61 1.75
N LEU A 33 5.58 0.13 1.82
CA LEU A 33 4.32 -0.23 1.16
C LEU A 33 4.49 -0.33 -0.37
N TYR A 34 5.17 0.65 -0.94
CA TYR A 34 5.40 0.70 -2.39
C TYR A 34 6.35 -0.40 -2.84
N LEU A 35 7.45 -0.60 -2.10
CA LEU A 35 8.43 -1.65 -2.42
C LEU A 35 7.78 -3.03 -2.41
N VAL A 36 6.99 -3.35 -1.40
CA VAL A 36 6.27 -4.64 -1.30
C VAL A 36 5.38 -4.86 -2.53
N ARG A 37 4.60 -3.87 -2.91
CA ARG A 37 3.68 -4.00 -4.05
C ARG A 37 4.41 -4.14 -5.37
N ILE A 38 5.54 -3.46 -5.53
CA ILE A 38 6.38 -3.57 -6.74
C ILE A 38 7.04 -4.95 -6.80
N VAL A 39 7.53 -5.49 -5.69
CA VAL A 39 8.09 -6.85 -5.65
C VAL A 39 7.04 -7.89 -6.01
N GLU A 40 5.84 -7.76 -5.46
CA GLU A 40 4.73 -8.71 -5.69
C GLU A 40 4.10 -8.60 -7.07
N ASN A 41 4.23 -7.44 -7.73
CA ASN A 41 3.64 -7.15 -9.03
C ASN A 41 4.68 -6.60 -10.00
N PRO A 42 5.64 -7.44 -10.47
CA PRO A 42 6.66 -6.99 -11.42
C PRO A 42 6.03 -6.42 -12.69
N GLY A 43 6.47 -5.24 -13.10
CA GLY A 43 5.93 -4.55 -14.26
C GLY A 43 4.75 -3.62 -13.96
N ILE A 44 4.35 -3.48 -12.69
CA ILE A 44 3.29 -2.56 -12.30
C ILE A 44 3.65 -1.12 -12.68
N ILE A 45 2.66 -0.35 -13.16
CA ILE A 45 2.82 1.08 -13.45
C ILE A 45 2.34 1.93 -12.26
N GLN A 46 2.76 3.20 -12.23
CA GLN A 46 2.41 4.10 -11.11
C GLN A 46 0.90 4.27 -10.92
N GLU A 47 0.13 4.30 -12.00
CA GLU A 47 -1.33 4.40 -11.92
C GLU A 47 -1.96 3.19 -11.24
N GLU A 48 -1.53 1.99 -11.60
CA GLU A 48 -1.98 0.74 -10.96
C GLU A 48 -1.60 0.70 -9.47
N LEU A 49 -0.40 1.20 -9.15
CA LEU A 49 0.08 1.29 -7.77
C LEU A 49 -0.77 2.28 -6.95
N SER A 50 -1.13 3.42 -7.54
CA SER A 50 -2.06 4.39 -6.95
C SER A 50 -3.42 3.76 -6.64
N ASP A 51 -3.97 3.02 -7.57
CA ASP A 51 -5.27 2.34 -7.41
C ASP A 51 -5.20 1.23 -6.36
N LEU A 52 -4.13 0.45 -6.36
CA LEU A 52 -3.94 -0.66 -5.43
C LEU A 52 -3.81 -0.17 -3.98
N LEU A 53 -3.04 0.89 -3.75
CA LEU A 53 -2.78 1.44 -2.41
C LEU A 53 -3.79 2.51 -1.97
N LYS A 54 -4.64 2.97 -2.89
CA LYS A 54 -5.56 4.10 -2.62
C LYS A 54 -4.81 5.35 -2.17
N VAL A 55 -3.75 5.69 -2.92
CA VAL A 55 -2.90 6.87 -2.69
C VAL A 55 -2.91 7.73 -3.93
N ASP A 56 -2.84 9.05 -3.78
CA ASP A 56 -2.86 9.98 -4.90
C ASP A 56 -1.62 9.83 -5.79
N ARG A 57 -1.75 10.21 -7.06
CA ARG A 57 -0.70 10.05 -8.08
C ARG A 57 0.60 10.77 -7.72
N SER A 58 0.50 11.97 -7.15
CA SER A 58 1.67 12.78 -6.77
C SER A 58 2.48 12.12 -5.67
N THR A 59 1.81 11.56 -4.67
CA THR A 59 2.46 10.85 -3.56
C THR A 59 3.12 9.57 -4.05
N VAL A 60 2.46 8.81 -4.93
CA VAL A 60 3.04 7.61 -5.58
C VAL A 60 4.30 7.99 -6.35
N ALA A 61 4.23 9.02 -7.19
CA ALA A 61 5.36 9.47 -8.01
C ALA A 61 6.58 9.84 -7.14
N ARG A 62 6.36 10.56 -6.03
CA ARG A 62 7.44 10.91 -5.10
C ARG A 62 8.06 9.68 -4.42
N SER A 63 7.25 8.74 -3.98
CA SER A 63 7.70 7.51 -3.33
C SER A 63 8.48 6.61 -4.28
N VAL A 64 7.99 6.44 -5.50
CA VAL A 64 8.67 5.70 -6.57
C VAL A 64 10.02 6.34 -6.89
N LYS A 65 10.07 7.66 -7.04
CA LYS A 65 11.33 8.38 -7.30
C LYS A 65 12.35 8.18 -6.17
N LYS A 66 11.91 8.19 -4.92
CA LYS A 66 12.80 7.93 -3.77
C LYS A 66 13.34 6.51 -3.77
N LEU A 67 12.49 5.51 -4.03
CA LEU A 67 12.92 4.12 -4.12
C LEU A 67 13.90 3.89 -5.28
N GLU A 68 13.66 4.53 -6.42
CA GLU A 68 14.57 4.50 -7.56
C GLU A 68 15.92 5.12 -7.20
N SER A 69 15.93 6.29 -6.56
CA SER A 69 17.17 6.97 -6.15
C SER A 69 17.98 6.17 -5.13
N LYS A 70 17.35 5.31 -4.35
CA LYS A 70 18.01 4.39 -3.40
C LYS A 70 18.49 3.11 -4.06
N GLY A 71 18.23 2.91 -5.35
CA GLY A 71 18.60 1.69 -6.07
C GLY A 71 17.77 0.47 -5.71
N LEU A 72 16.57 0.66 -5.16
CA LEU A 72 15.69 -0.44 -4.74
C LEU A 72 14.71 -0.87 -5.81
N ILE A 73 14.40 0.01 -6.74
CA ILE A 73 13.57 -0.25 -7.92
C ILE A 73 14.22 0.35 -9.16
N GLU A 74 13.78 -0.11 -10.31
CA GLU A 74 14.12 0.45 -11.63
C GLU A 74 12.87 0.60 -12.48
N ARG A 75 12.93 1.54 -13.43
CA ARG A 75 11.88 1.76 -14.42
C ARG A 75 12.32 1.22 -15.76
N ARG A 76 11.44 0.50 -16.44
CA ARG A 76 11.66 0.05 -17.82
C ARG A 76 10.52 0.53 -18.71
N SER A 77 10.87 1.05 -19.88
CA SER A 77 9.86 1.38 -20.88
C SER A 77 9.31 0.10 -21.48
N ALA A 78 7.97 -0.05 -21.43
CA ALA A 78 7.32 -1.10 -22.20
C ALA A 78 7.53 -0.83 -23.70
N ALA A 79 7.68 -1.88 -24.50
CA ALA A 79 7.85 -1.76 -25.96
C ALA A 79 6.72 -0.92 -26.56
N GLY A 80 7.08 0.22 -27.19
CA GLY A 80 6.13 1.13 -27.84
C GLY A 80 5.38 2.09 -26.92
N ASN A 81 5.65 2.10 -25.59
CA ASN A 81 5.02 3.02 -24.66
C ASN A 81 6.05 3.81 -23.85
N LEU A 82 6.24 5.08 -24.23
CA LEU A 82 7.17 6.00 -23.56
C LEU A 82 6.54 6.70 -22.34
N LYS A 83 5.21 6.65 -22.16
CA LYS A 83 4.51 7.37 -21.10
C LYS A 83 4.41 6.58 -19.82
N ASN A 84 4.12 5.27 -19.89
CA ASN A 84 3.93 4.41 -18.74
C ASN A 84 5.11 3.47 -18.61
N LYS A 85 6.00 3.81 -17.68
CA LYS A 85 7.14 2.94 -17.37
C LYS A 85 6.73 1.88 -16.38
N GLU A 86 7.12 0.66 -16.66
CA GLU A 86 6.95 -0.49 -15.78
C GLU A 86 7.97 -0.43 -14.66
N LEU A 87 7.53 -0.79 -13.45
CA LEU A 87 8.35 -0.78 -12.25
C LEU A 87 8.77 -2.20 -11.88
N PHE A 88 10.04 -2.35 -11.52
CA PHE A 88 10.64 -3.61 -11.11
C PHE A 88 11.52 -3.39 -9.89
N ALA A 89 11.49 -4.31 -8.94
CA ALA A 89 12.44 -4.31 -7.85
C ALA A 89 13.81 -4.76 -8.37
N THR A 90 14.87 -4.08 -7.92
CA THR A 90 16.26 -4.53 -8.12
C THR A 90 16.58 -5.71 -7.21
N ASP A 91 17.71 -6.36 -7.39
CA ASP A 91 18.19 -7.41 -6.47
C ASP A 91 18.31 -6.87 -5.03
N THR A 92 18.76 -5.63 -4.88
CA THR A 92 18.86 -4.97 -3.58
C THR A 92 17.46 -4.78 -2.95
N GLY A 93 16.48 -4.33 -3.73
CA GLY A 93 15.10 -4.20 -3.27
C GLY A 93 14.46 -5.53 -2.89
N LYS A 94 14.68 -6.56 -3.70
CA LYS A 94 14.19 -7.93 -3.44
C LYS A 94 14.73 -8.52 -2.14
N LYS A 95 15.96 -8.19 -1.75
CA LYS A 95 16.56 -8.66 -0.50
C LYS A 95 15.89 -8.10 0.75
N LEU A 96 15.24 -6.95 0.66
CA LEU A 96 14.50 -6.33 1.77
C LEU A 96 13.10 -6.94 1.96
N TYR A 97 12.55 -7.55 0.92
CA TYR A 97 11.19 -8.09 0.95
C TYR A 97 10.96 -9.14 2.05
N PRO A 98 11.82 -10.15 2.24
CA PRO A 98 11.62 -11.13 3.32
C PRO A 98 11.58 -10.50 4.72
N PHE A 99 12.36 -9.46 4.95
CA PHE A 99 12.35 -8.73 6.21
C PHE A 99 11.03 -7.98 6.45
N ILE A 100 10.54 -7.28 5.43
CA ILE A 100 9.26 -6.59 5.50
C ILE A 100 8.11 -7.59 5.67
N LEU A 101 8.16 -8.69 4.94
CA LEU A 101 7.16 -9.76 5.02
C LEU A 101 7.12 -10.40 6.41
N ALA A 102 8.29 -10.60 7.04
CA ALA A 102 8.37 -11.13 8.40
C ALA A 102 7.69 -10.21 9.42
N GLU A 103 7.87 -8.89 9.31
CA GLU A 103 7.18 -7.91 10.14
C GLU A 103 5.67 -7.95 9.92
N HIS A 104 5.22 -7.96 8.67
CA HIS A 104 3.79 -8.04 8.35
C HIS A 104 3.15 -9.31 8.89
N THR A 105 3.82 -10.46 8.71
CA THR A 105 3.33 -11.75 9.22
C THR A 105 3.22 -11.74 10.73
N TYR A 106 4.22 -11.22 11.42
CA TYR A 106 4.19 -11.09 12.87
C TYR A 106 3.07 -10.18 13.35
N SER A 107 2.93 -9.01 12.73
CA SER A 107 1.87 -8.05 13.07
C SER A 107 0.48 -8.63 12.87
N GLU A 108 0.26 -9.37 11.80
CA GLU A 108 -1.02 -10.05 11.53
C GLU A 108 -1.31 -11.12 12.60
N GLN A 109 -0.32 -11.93 12.95
CA GLN A 109 -0.47 -12.93 14.00
C GLN A 109 -0.83 -12.30 15.35
N GLN A 110 -0.19 -11.18 15.70
CA GLN A 110 -0.50 -10.46 16.94
C GLN A 110 -1.91 -9.84 16.90
N ALA A 111 -2.27 -9.24 15.77
CA ALA A 111 -3.58 -8.61 15.60
C ALA A 111 -4.74 -9.62 15.69
N LEU A 112 -4.51 -10.85 15.26
CA LEU A 112 -5.54 -11.90 15.25
C LEU A 112 -5.47 -12.84 16.46
N THR A 113 -4.72 -12.47 17.50
CA THR A 113 -4.66 -13.24 18.75
C THR A 113 -6.06 -13.42 19.35
N GLY A 114 -6.44 -14.65 19.64
CA GLY A 114 -7.76 -14.98 20.18
C GLY A 114 -8.85 -15.20 19.14
N PHE A 115 -8.55 -15.00 17.86
CA PHE A 115 -9.50 -15.31 16.78
C PHE A 115 -9.39 -16.76 16.36
N SER A 116 -10.55 -17.40 16.08
CA SER A 116 -10.55 -18.65 15.33
C SER A 116 -10.20 -18.40 13.87
N LYS A 117 -9.84 -19.45 13.13
CA LYS A 117 -9.59 -19.32 11.68
C LYS A 117 -10.84 -18.84 10.94
N GLU A 118 -12.00 -19.32 11.37
CA GLU A 118 -13.31 -18.96 10.80
C GLU A 118 -13.60 -17.46 11.04
N ASP A 119 -13.37 -16.97 12.25
CA ASP A 119 -13.57 -15.55 12.58
C ASP A 119 -12.60 -14.65 11.83
N ALA A 120 -11.34 -15.05 11.72
CA ALA A 120 -10.34 -14.31 10.94
C ALA A 120 -10.74 -14.22 9.45
N GLN A 121 -11.19 -15.31 8.86
CA GLN A 121 -11.68 -15.33 7.47
C GLN A 121 -12.92 -14.44 7.30
N LEU A 122 -13.86 -14.53 8.24
CA LEU A 122 -15.06 -13.69 8.21
C LEU A 122 -14.71 -12.20 8.31
N LEU A 123 -13.76 -11.83 9.17
CA LEU A 123 -13.28 -10.46 9.29
C LEU A 123 -12.64 -9.97 7.98
N GLU A 124 -11.80 -10.80 7.36
CA GLU A 124 -11.19 -10.49 6.07
C GLU A 124 -12.24 -10.23 4.99
N ASP A 125 -13.24 -11.11 4.88
CA ASP A 125 -14.33 -10.98 3.91
C ASP A 125 -15.15 -9.71 4.14
N MET A 126 -15.45 -9.39 5.40
CA MET A 126 -16.16 -8.16 5.78
C MET A 126 -15.36 -6.91 5.44
N LEU A 127 -14.06 -6.88 5.73
CA LEU A 127 -13.18 -5.77 5.39
C LEU A 127 -13.03 -5.60 3.88
N ALA A 128 -12.95 -6.69 3.13
CA ALA A 128 -12.93 -6.66 1.67
C ALA A 128 -14.21 -6.01 1.11
N LYS A 129 -15.36 -6.33 1.68
CA LYS A 129 -16.64 -5.72 1.30
C LYS A 129 -16.68 -4.22 1.62
N VAL A 130 -16.20 -3.82 2.80
CA VAL A 130 -16.06 -2.40 3.16
C VAL A 130 -15.17 -1.68 2.15
N ARG A 131 -14.03 -2.26 1.81
CA ARG A 131 -13.11 -1.70 0.81
C ARG A 131 -13.77 -1.54 -0.56
N GLN A 132 -14.49 -2.56 -1.02
CA GLN A 132 -15.21 -2.49 -2.30
C GLN A 132 -16.24 -1.35 -2.31
N ASN A 133 -17.00 -1.21 -1.23
CA ASN A 133 -18.01 -0.17 -1.11
C ASN A 133 -17.43 1.24 -1.15
N ILE A 134 -16.26 1.45 -0.60
CA ILE A 134 -15.59 2.78 -0.59
C ILE A 134 -14.81 3.07 -1.87
N THR A 135 -14.56 2.08 -2.71
CA THR A 135 -13.73 2.23 -3.92
C THR A 135 -14.34 3.22 -4.92
N ASP A 136 -15.65 3.20 -5.12
CA ASP A 136 -16.33 4.11 -6.05
C ASP A 136 -16.18 5.58 -5.59
N ASP A 137 -16.33 5.82 -4.30
CA ASP A 137 -16.11 7.14 -3.70
C ASP A 137 -14.65 7.60 -3.86
N TRP A 138 -13.70 6.69 -3.66
CA TRP A 138 -12.29 6.98 -3.89
C TRP A 138 -12.03 7.39 -5.34
N GLU A 139 -12.53 6.65 -6.32
CA GLU A 139 -12.35 6.95 -7.74
C GLU A 139 -12.96 8.32 -8.09
N LEU A 140 -14.12 8.63 -7.57
CA LEU A 140 -14.80 9.90 -7.78
C LEU A 140 -13.99 11.07 -7.21
N VAL A 141 -13.56 10.98 -5.97
CA VAL A 141 -12.78 12.03 -5.28
C VAL A 141 -11.39 12.18 -5.91
N LYS A 142 -10.74 11.08 -6.29
CA LYS A 142 -9.45 11.07 -6.97
C LYS A 142 -9.48 11.87 -8.29
N LYS A 143 -10.63 11.85 -8.98
CA LYS A 143 -10.85 12.62 -10.22
C LYS A 143 -11.23 14.09 -9.96
N GLY A 144 -11.25 14.53 -8.71
CA GLY A 144 -11.61 15.89 -8.33
C GLY A 144 -13.12 16.15 -8.22
N GLN A 145 -13.93 15.10 -8.26
CA GLN A 145 -15.38 15.22 -8.09
C GLN A 145 -15.75 15.22 -6.60
N LYS A 146 -16.92 15.78 -6.30
CA LYS A 146 -17.41 15.85 -4.91
C LYS A 146 -18.43 14.75 -4.64
N ARG A 147 -18.37 14.19 -3.43
CA ARG A 147 -19.41 13.30 -2.93
C ARG A 147 -20.61 14.13 -2.44
N ASN A 148 -21.80 13.56 -2.57
CA ASN A 148 -23.04 14.25 -2.19
C ASN A 148 -23.41 13.93 -0.74
N TYR A 149 -22.79 14.64 0.22
CA TYR A 149 -23.14 14.52 1.66
C TYR A 149 -23.55 15.85 2.29
N GLY A 150 -23.93 16.81 1.46
CA GLY A 150 -24.43 18.14 1.86
C GLY A 150 -23.44 19.27 1.57
N ASP A 151 -23.97 20.49 1.55
CA ASP A 151 -23.17 21.70 1.37
C ASP A 151 -22.55 22.07 2.72
N VAL A 152 -21.23 22.19 2.76
CA VAL A 152 -20.46 22.66 3.91
C VAL A 152 -19.87 24.01 3.56
#